data_325f8b45945fcff43fb9358ead6d4d77
#
_entry.id   325f8b45945fcff43fb9358ead6d4d77
#
_cell.length_a   1.000
_cell.length_b   1.000
_cell.length_c   1.000
_cell.angle_alpha   90.00
_cell.angle_beta   90.00
_cell.angle_gamma   90.00
#
_symmetry.space_group_name_H-M   'P 1'
#
loop_
_entity.id
_entity.type
_entity.pdbx_description
1 polymer ?
#
loop_
_entity_poly.entity_id
_entity_poly.type
_entity_poly.pdbx_seq_one_letter_code
_entity_poly.pdbx_strand_id
1 'polypeptide(L)'
;MEWSHAFDAEILLPQADARWLTRPDRAVRTWSGTLGVLPGVTLIQCGGHFPGSAVAHWADGADGEGVLLTGDTIFVTPGEDRVTFVWSAPNRLPLPERAVRTVVEAVGPYRFDRIYGGWWQPVLRTGAREVLRASADRYVQFLRGEAAVD
;
A
#
# COMPACT_ATOMS: atom_id res chain seq x y z
N MET A 1 10.49 9.57 -16.21
CA MET A 1 10.59 9.54 -17.68
C MET A 1 11.88 8.92 -18.19
N GLU A 2 13.06 9.30 -17.65
CA GLU A 2 14.36 8.79 -18.12
C GLU A 2 14.46 7.26 -18.06
N TRP A 3 14.07 6.64 -16.95
CA TRP A 3 14.04 5.18 -16.82
C TRP A 3 13.07 4.51 -17.81
N SER A 4 11.90 5.12 -18.01
CA SER A 4 10.93 4.63 -18.98
C SER A 4 11.51 4.62 -20.40
N HIS A 5 12.17 5.70 -20.80
CA HIS A 5 12.80 5.79 -22.11
C HIS A 5 14.01 4.86 -22.25
N ALA A 6 14.81 4.71 -21.18
CA ALA A 6 16.01 3.87 -21.19
C ALA A 6 15.69 2.37 -21.29
N PHE A 7 14.56 1.94 -20.70
CA PHE A 7 14.16 0.54 -20.64
C PHE A 7 12.92 0.20 -21.48
N ASP A 8 12.41 1.17 -22.25
CA ASP A 8 11.14 1.04 -23.00
C ASP A 8 9.99 0.54 -22.11
N ALA A 9 9.92 1.08 -20.89
CA ALA A 9 8.98 0.65 -19.88
C ALA A 9 7.80 1.63 -19.74
N GLU A 10 6.58 1.11 -19.58
CA GLU A 10 5.42 1.92 -19.25
C GLU A 10 5.52 2.49 -17.83
N ILE A 11 4.94 3.66 -17.63
CA ILE A 11 4.71 4.27 -16.33
C ILE A 11 3.23 4.12 -16.00
N LEU A 12 2.92 3.30 -15.01
CA LEU A 12 1.54 3.05 -14.59
C LEU A 12 1.14 4.05 -13.51
N LEU A 13 0.20 4.93 -13.84
CA LEU A 13 -0.29 5.97 -12.94
C LEU A 13 -1.75 5.70 -12.56
N PRO A 14 -2.09 5.59 -11.26
CA PRO A 14 -3.48 5.52 -10.87
C PRO A 14 -4.28 6.73 -11.38
N GLN A 15 -5.40 6.47 -12.06
CA GLN A 15 -6.25 7.51 -12.65
C GLN A 15 -6.69 8.56 -11.62
N ALA A 16 -6.93 8.15 -10.38
CA ALA A 16 -7.34 9.04 -9.30
C ALA A 16 -6.28 10.10 -8.96
N ASP A 17 -5.01 9.86 -9.31
CA ASP A 17 -3.90 10.77 -9.06
C ASP A 17 -3.39 11.46 -10.34
N ALA A 18 -4.07 11.30 -11.48
CA ALA A 18 -3.68 11.89 -12.78
C ALA A 18 -3.48 13.42 -12.71
N ARG A 19 -4.20 14.11 -11.82
CA ARG A 19 -4.04 15.56 -11.59
C ARG A 19 -2.64 15.98 -11.09
N TRP A 20 -1.88 15.04 -10.54
CA TRP A 20 -0.52 15.27 -10.05
C TRP A 20 0.56 15.05 -11.11
N LEU A 21 0.17 14.60 -12.31
CA LEU A 21 1.07 14.43 -13.43
C LEU A 21 1.50 15.80 -13.98
N THR A 22 2.66 16.28 -13.55
CA THR A 22 3.20 17.58 -13.96
C THR A 22 4.00 17.51 -15.27
N ARG A 23 4.41 16.31 -15.70
CA ARG A 23 5.19 16.07 -16.93
C ARG A 23 4.53 14.96 -17.72
N PRO A 24 3.55 15.29 -18.61
CA PRO A 24 2.93 14.29 -19.48
C PRO A 24 3.97 13.63 -20.39
N ASP A 25 3.83 12.31 -20.59
CA ASP A 25 4.68 11.54 -21.48
C ASP A 25 3.85 10.40 -22.09
N ARG A 26 4.22 10.00 -23.32
CA ARG A 26 3.55 8.89 -24.03
C ARG A 26 3.68 7.54 -23.31
N ALA A 27 4.69 7.39 -22.47
CA ALA A 27 4.89 6.18 -21.68
C ALA A 27 3.93 6.08 -20.48
N VAL A 28 3.21 7.15 -20.14
CA VAL A 28 2.27 7.15 -19.02
C VAL A 28 0.94 6.52 -19.46
N ARG A 29 0.56 5.45 -18.80
CA ARG A 29 -0.73 4.79 -18.91
C ARG A 29 -1.47 4.87 -17.58
N THR A 30 -2.69 5.42 -17.60
CA THR A 30 -3.53 5.46 -16.41
C THR A 30 -4.28 4.15 -16.21
N TRP A 31 -4.54 3.82 -14.94
CA TRP A 31 -5.30 2.63 -14.56
C TRP A 31 -6.13 2.87 -13.30
N SER A 32 -7.07 1.97 -12.98
CA SER A 32 -7.89 2.02 -11.77
C SER A 32 -8.30 0.62 -11.33
N GLY A 33 -8.68 0.49 -10.05
CA GLY A 33 -9.10 -0.78 -9.47
C GLY A 33 -7.94 -1.76 -9.30
N THR A 34 -7.90 -2.83 -10.08
CA THR A 34 -6.82 -3.82 -10.08
C THR A 34 -6.25 -4.01 -11.48
N LEU A 35 -4.93 -4.24 -11.57
CA LEU A 35 -4.24 -4.43 -12.83
C LEU A 35 -3.14 -5.48 -12.70
N GLY A 36 -3.28 -6.60 -13.43
CA GLY A 36 -2.19 -7.56 -13.59
C GLY A 36 -1.09 -6.94 -14.47
N VAL A 37 0.14 -6.90 -13.99
CA VAL A 37 1.28 -6.28 -14.70
C VAL A 37 2.32 -7.29 -15.16
N LEU A 38 2.49 -8.38 -14.43
CA LEU A 38 3.35 -9.51 -14.73
C LEU A 38 2.67 -10.79 -14.23
N PRO A 39 3.09 -11.98 -14.70
CA PRO A 39 2.65 -13.24 -14.09
C PRO A 39 2.87 -13.19 -12.57
N GLY A 40 1.81 -13.44 -11.80
CA GLY A 40 1.85 -13.41 -10.33
C GLY A 40 1.94 -12.02 -9.69
N VAL A 41 1.99 -10.91 -10.47
CA VAL A 41 2.08 -9.56 -9.92
C VAL A 41 0.86 -8.72 -10.29
N THR A 42 0.14 -8.23 -9.28
CA THR A 42 -1.07 -7.43 -9.42
C THR A 42 -0.94 -6.11 -8.67
N LEU A 43 -1.24 -5.00 -9.33
CA LEU A 43 -1.44 -3.71 -8.68
C LEU A 43 -2.86 -3.60 -8.16
N ILE A 44 -3.03 -3.11 -6.94
CA ILE A 44 -4.31 -2.98 -6.23
C ILE A 44 -4.44 -1.54 -5.76
N GLN A 45 -5.40 -0.80 -6.30
CA GLN A 45 -5.71 0.54 -5.83
C GLN A 45 -6.45 0.47 -4.50
N CYS A 46 -5.90 1.09 -3.47
CA CYS A 46 -6.42 1.06 -2.10
C CYS A 46 -6.96 2.43 -1.65
N GLY A 47 -6.47 3.52 -2.25
CA GLY A 47 -6.69 4.85 -1.72
C GLY A 47 -5.93 5.06 -0.39
N GLY A 48 -6.43 5.97 0.44
CA GLY A 48 -5.84 6.25 1.75
C GLY A 48 -4.88 7.44 1.70
N HIS A 49 -3.59 7.21 1.67
CA HIS A 49 -2.55 8.25 1.67
C HIS A 49 -2.74 9.27 0.53
N PHE A 50 -3.01 8.78 -0.68
CA PHE A 50 -3.54 9.53 -1.82
C PHE A 50 -4.78 8.83 -2.37
N PRO A 51 -5.65 9.51 -3.14
CA PRO A 51 -6.80 8.87 -3.77
C PRO A 51 -6.43 7.67 -4.64
N GLY A 52 -5.29 7.72 -5.33
CA GLY A 52 -4.77 6.65 -6.16
C GLY A 52 -3.74 5.74 -5.49
N SER A 53 -3.49 5.91 -4.17
CA SER A 53 -2.54 5.04 -3.47
C SER A 53 -2.83 3.57 -3.73
N ALA A 54 -1.77 2.82 -4.02
CA ALA A 54 -1.85 1.44 -4.44
C ALA A 54 -0.74 0.60 -3.83
N VAL A 55 -0.95 -0.71 -3.82
CA VAL A 55 0.07 -1.69 -3.46
C VAL A 55 0.31 -2.63 -4.63
N ALA A 56 1.49 -3.24 -4.69
CA ALA A 56 1.73 -4.37 -5.58
C ALA A 56 1.71 -5.66 -4.76
N HIS A 57 0.87 -6.60 -5.20
CA HIS A 57 0.84 -7.97 -4.68
C HIS A 57 1.68 -8.86 -5.58
N TRP A 58 2.64 -9.58 -5.01
CA TRP A 58 3.44 -10.59 -5.69
C TRP A 58 3.13 -11.96 -5.08
N ALA A 59 2.36 -12.77 -5.82
CA ALA A 59 1.82 -14.04 -5.34
C ALA A 59 2.90 -15.09 -5.03
N ASP A 60 3.97 -15.14 -5.84
CA ASP A 60 5.04 -16.13 -5.71
C ASP A 60 6.16 -15.68 -4.74
N GLY A 61 6.05 -14.47 -4.18
CA GLY A 61 6.98 -13.97 -3.17
C GLY A 61 6.86 -14.71 -1.84
N ALA A 62 7.87 -14.57 -0.97
CA ALA A 62 7.90 -15.23 0.34
C ALA A 62 7.67 -16.75 0.25
N ASP A 63 8.39 -17.43 -0.66
CA ASP A 63 8.30 -18.88 -0.89
C ASP A 63 6.88 -19.35 -1.30
N GLY A 64 6.14 -18.49 -2.02
CA GLY A 64 4.77 -18.75 -2.48
C GLY A 64 3.68 -18.35 -1.46
N GLU A 65 4.06 -17.78 -0.32
CA GLU A 65 3.10 -17.28 0.68
C GLU A 65 2.57 -15.88 0.34
N GLY A 66 3.16 -15.21 -0.65
CA GLY A 66 2.78 -13.90 -1.14
C GLY A 66 3.41 -12.72 -0.40
N VAL A 67 3.59 -11.64 -1.12
CA VAL A 67 4.19 -10.39 -0.63
C VAL A 67 3.33 -9.20 -1.04
N LEU A 68 3.22 -8.20 -0.16
CA LEU A 68 2.76 -6.86 -0.51
C LEU A 68 3.94 -5.88 -0.52
N LEU A 69 4.06 -5.11 -1.60
CA LEU A 69 4.92 -3.94 -1.71
C LEU A 69 4.01 -2.73 -1.57
N THR A 70 4.06 -2.02 -0.45
CA THR A 70 2.97 -1.12 -0.05
C THR A 70 3.27 0.36 -0.22
N GLY A 71 4.54 0.73 -0.43
CA GLY A 71 4.90 2.16 -0.46
C GLY A 71 4.37 2.87 0.78
N ASP A 72 3.74 4.02 0.57
CA ASP A 72 3.14 4.84 1.63
C ASP A 72 1.67 4.50 1.92
N THR A 73 1.11 3.47 1.28
CA THR A 73 -0.27 3.02 1.53
C THR A 73 -0.41 2.34 2.89
N ILE A 74 0.59 1.53 3.28
CA ILE A 74 0.67 0.82 4.56
C ILE A 74 2.09 0.93 5.07
N PHE A 75 2.29 1.52 6.24
CA PHE A 75 3.60 1.70 6.85
C PHE A 75 3.88 0.59 7.85
N VAL A 76 4.97 -0.13 7.70
CA VAL A 76 5.48 -1.02 8.75
C VAL A 76 6.13 -0.17 9.83
N THR A 77 5.82 -0.45 11.10
CA THR A 77 6.41 0.29 12.23
C THR A 77 7.86 -0.14 12.48
N PRO A 78 8.68 0.72 13.12
CA PRO A 78 10.09 0.38 13.41
C PRO A 78 10.29 -0.90 14.22
N GLY A 79 9.28 -1.34 14.99
CA GLY A 79 9.33 -2.60 15.74
C GLY A 79 9.12 -3.85 14.88
N GLU A 80 8.78 -3.69 13.61
CA GLU A 80 8.49 -4.79 12.65
C GLU A 80 7.37 -5.75 13.13
N ASP A 81 6.53 -5.28 14.04
CA ASP A 81 5.45 -6.06 14.68
C ASP A 81 4.05 -5.53 14.37
N ARG A 82 3.95 -4.36 13.73
CA ARG A 82 2.69 -3.67 13.43
C ARG A 82 2.79 -2.88 12.13
N VAL A 83 1.62 -2.47 11.66
CA VAL A 83 1.51 -1.47 10.59
C VAL A 83 0.71 -0.26 11.06
N THR A 84 0.88 0.86 10.36
CA THR A 84 0.12 2.09 10.58
C THR A 84 -0.24 2.76 9.25
N PHE A 85 -1.09 3.76 9.32
CA PHE A 85 -1.62 4.48 8.18
C PHE A 85 -1.50 5.97 8.43
N VAL A 86 -1.12 6.73 7.41
CA VAL A 86 -1.05 8.19 7.49
C VAL A 86 -1.68 8.81 6.26
N TRP A 87 -2.40 9.93 6.46
CA TRP A 87 -2.98 10.68 5.37
C TRP A 87 -1.95 11.61 4.72
N SER A 88 -1.12 12.26 5.53
CA SER A 88 -0.13 13.19 5.00
C SER A 88 1.22 13.08 5.70
N ALA A 89 2.28 13.31 4.94
CA ALA A 89 3.64 13.47 5.44
C ALA A 89 4.12 14.91 5.09
N PRO A 90 4.96 15.62 5.88
CA PRO A 90 5.59 15.12 7.12
C PRO A 90 4.70 15.15 8.37
N ASN A 91 3.52 15.77 8.31
CA ASN A 91 2.67 16.00 9.48
C ASN A 91 2.11 14.73 10.13
N ARG A 92 2.15 13.60 9.42
CA ARG A 92 1.67 12.28 9.88
C ARG A 92 0.24 12.32 10.44
N LEU A 93 -0.64 13.09 9.79
CA LEU A 93 -2.04 13.11 10.16
C LEU A 93 -2.66 11.72 9.97
N PRO A 94 -3.51 11.27 10.91
CA PRO A 94 -4.11 9.95 10.82
C PRO A 94 -5.08 9.86 9.66
N LEU A 95 -5.20 8.68 9.06
CA LEU A 95 -6.28 8.37 8.13
C LEU A 95 -7.61 8.23 8.88
N PRO A 96 -8.72 8.69 8.30
CA PRO A 96 -10.05 8.38 8.82
C PRO A 96 -10.32 6.87 8.81
N GLU A 97 -11.10 6.37 9.77
CA GLU A 97 -11.47 4.95 9.89
C GLU A 97 -11.92 4.33 8.56
N ARG A 98 -12.83 5.03 7.84
CA ARG A 98 -13.33 4.54 6.55
C ARG A 98 -12.19 4.25 5.57
N ALA A 99 -11.19 5.13 5.48
CA ALA A 99 -10.06 4.94 4.57
C ALA A 99 -9.19 3.76 4.99
N VAL A 100 -8.95 3.58 6.29
CA VAL A 100 -8.23 2.40 6.83
C VAL A 100 -8.96 1.10 6.46
N ARG A 101 -10.28 1.05 6.65
CA ARG A 101 -11.09 -0.11 6.29
C ARG A 101 -11.04 -0.40 4.79
N THR A 102 -11.15 0.62 3.94
CA THR A 102 -11.03 0.47 2.49
C THR A 102 -9.68 -0.13 2.08
N VAL A 103 -8.56 0.31 2.69
CA VAL A 103 -7.24 -0.26 2.42
C VAL A 103 -7.19 -1.75 2.78
N VAL A 104 -7.68 -2.12 3.97
CA VAL A 104 -7.68 -3.52 4.44
C VAL A 104 -8.58 -4.40 3.57
N GLU A 105 -9.75 -3.90 3.18
CA GLU A 105 -10.70 -4.61 2.32
C GLU A 105 -10.11 -4.84 0.91
N ALA A 106 -9.43 -3.84 0.34
CA ALA A 106 -8.83 -3.93 -0.99
C ALA A 106 -7.79 -5.06 -1.08
N VAL A 107 -6.97 -5.25 -0.05
CA VAL A 107 -5.95 -6.31 -0.02
C VAL A 107 -6.47 -7.62 0.56
N GLY A 108 -7.63 -7.61 1.19
CA GLY A 108 -8.23 -8.78 1.86
C GLY A 108 -8.37 -10.05 1.02
N PRO A 109 -8.72 -9.99 -0.27
CA PRO A 109 -8.82 -11.16 -1.15
C PRO A 109 -7.47 -11.84 -1.45
N TYR A 110 -6.36 -11.16 -1.25
CA TYR A 110 -5.03 -11.65 -1.63
C TYR A 110 -4.36 -12.37 -0.46
N ARG A 111 -3.63 -13.45 -0.80
CA ARG A 111 -2.78 -14.16 0.18
C ARG A 111 -1.43 -13.49 0.23
N PHE A 112 -0.98 -13.11 1.41
CA PHE A 112 0.37 -12.60 1.64
C PHE A 112 0.80 -12.85 3.08
N ASP A 113 2.07 -13.11 3.26
CA ASP A 113 2.70 -13.35 4.57
C ASP A 113 3.77 -12.30 4.90
N ARG A 114 4.12 -11.44 3.93
CA ARG A 114 5.16 -10.42 4.10
C ARG A 114 4.73 -9.07 3.55
N ILE A 115 5.16 -8.00 4.24
CA ILE A 115 4.97 -6.62 3.78
C ILE A 115 6.31 -5.91 3.72
N TYR A 116 6.62 -5.31 2.56
CA TYR A 116 7.66 -4.31 2.38
C TYR A 116 7.02 -2.94 2.19
N GLY A 117 7.39 -1.98 3.05
CA GLY A 117 6.96 -0.59 2.93
C GLY A 117 7.74 0.19 1.87
N GLY A 118 7.60 1.52 1.90
CA GLY A 118 8.31 2.44 0.98
C GLY A 118 9.79 2.67 1.36
N TRP A 119 10.29 2.08 2.42
CA TRP A 119 11.64 2.28 2.96
C TRP A 119 12.37 0.95 3.08
N TRP A 120 13.70 0.97 3.04
CA TRP A 120 14.53 -0.25 3.15
C TRP A 120 14.24 -1.08 4.41
N GLN A 121 13.92 -0.43 5.48
CA GLN A 121 13.43 -1.00 6.73
C GLN A 121 12.41 -0.01 7.32
N PRO A 122 11.44 -0.47 8.11
CA PRO A 122 11.20 -1.84 8.60
C PRO A 122 10.47 -2.75 7.61
N VAL A 123 10.53 -4.08 7.83
CA VAL A 123 9.86 -5.12 7.05
C VAL A 123 9.06 -6.03 7.96
N LEU A 124 7.79 -6.23 7.67
CA LEU A 124 6.99 -7.26 8.33
C LEU A 124 7.23 -8.61 7.63
N ARG A 125 7.96 -9.50 8.29
CA ARG A 125 8.56 -10.68 7.64
C ARG A 125 7.66 -11.88 7.56
N THR A 126 6.72 -12.02 8.51
CA THR A 126 5.79 -13.16 8.62
C THR A 126 4.49 -12.72 9.29
N GLY A 127 3.41 -13.49 9.07
CA GLY A 127 2.11 -13.22 9.68
C GLY A 127 1.47 -11.88 9.25
N ALA A 128 1.88 -11.36 8.11
CA ALA A 128 1.57 -9.99 7.72
C ALA A 128 0.07 -9.73 7.58
N ARG A 129 -0.70 -10.71 7.18
CA ARG A 129 -2.15 -10.58 7.00
C ARG A 129 -2.87 -10.39 8.33
N GLU A 130 -2.52 -11.17 9.33
CA GLU A 130 -3.06 -11.09 10.69
C GLU A 130 -2.62 -9.80 11.37
N VAL A 131 -1.35 -9.46 11.25
CA VAL A 131 -0.78 -8.21 11.79
C VAL A 131 -1.45 -6.99 11.17
N LEU A 132 -1.70 -6.99 9.86
CA LEU A 132 -2.40 -5.89 9.18
C LEU A 132 -3.80 -5.69 9.77
N ARG A 133 -4.57 -6.77 9.93
CA ARG A 133 -5.94 -6.71 10.49
C ARG A 133 -5.93 -6.22 11.93
N ALA A 134 -5.11 -6.82 12.79
CA ALA A 134 -4.99 -6.44 14.18
C ALA A 134 -4.54 -4.97 14.34
N SER A 135 -3.58 -4.53 13.52
CA SER A 135 -3.11 -3.14 13.52
C SER A 135 -4.19 -2.15 13.08
N ALA A 136 -4.98 -2.51 12.06
CA ALA A 136 -6.08 -1.68 11.59
C ALA A 136 -7.20 -1.56 12.64
N ASP A 137 -7.55 -2.65 13.31
CA ASP A 137 -8.54 -2.65 14.38
C ASP A 137 -8.06 -1.80 15.56
N ARG A 138 -6.83 -1.97 15.99
CA ARG A 138 -6.21 -1.14 17.04
C ARG A 138 -6.19 0.33 16.64
N TYR A 139 -5.80 0.65 15.41
CA TYR A 139 -5.78 2.02 14.89
C TYR A 139 -7.17 2.68 14.98
N VAL A 140 -8.22 1.94 14.57
CA VAL A 140 -9.60 2.43 14.62
C VAL A 140 -10.06 2.63 16.07
N GLN A 141 -9.71 1.73 16.99
CA GLN A 141 -10.01 1.89 18.42
C GLN A 141 -9.40 3.18 18.99
N PHE A 142 -8.14 3.50 18.61
CA PHE A 142 -7.52 4.77 19.00
C PHE A 142 -8.24 5.98 18.42
N LEU A 143 -8.65 5.94 17.15
CA LEU A 143 -9.41 7.03 16.52
C LEU A 143 -10.75 7.29 17.24
N ARG A 144 -11.36 6.25 17.78
CA ARG A 144 -12.64 6.33 18.51
C ARG A 144 -12.49 6.66 19.99
N GLY A 145 -11.27 6.68 20.51
CA GLY A 145 -11.01 6.83 21.95
C GLY A 145 -11.41 5.60 22.77
N GLU A 146 -11.49 4.42 22.13
CA GLU A 146 -11.87 3.16 22.77
C GLU A 146 -10.66 2.35 23.26
N ALA A 147 -9.45 2.70 22.79
CA ALA A 147 -8.23 2.04 23.23
C ALA A 147 -7.75 2.58 24.56
N ALA A 148 -7.38 1.70 25.50
CA ALA A 148 -6.64 2.09 26.68
C ALA A 148 -5.25 2.61 26.31
N VAL A 149 -4.84 3.72 26.90
CA VAL A 149 -3.47 4.23 26.84
C VAL A 149 -2.82 3.78 28.14
N ASP A 150 -2.06 2.68 28.07
CA ASP A 150 -1.28 2.15 29.18
C ASP A 150 0.03 2.95 29.33
#